data_9ee687609b7be1e16fb96341aa160073
#
_entry.id   9ee687609b7be1e16fb96341aa160073
#
_cell.length_a   1.000
_cell.length_b   1.000
_cell.length_c   1.000
_cell.angle_alpha   90.00
_cell.angle_beta   90.00
_cell.angle_gamma   90.00
#
_symmetry.space_group_name_H-M   'P 1'
#
loop_
_entity.id
_entity.type
_entity.pdbx_description
1 polymer ?
#
loop_
_entity_poly.entity_id
_entity_poly.type
_entity_poly.pdbx_seq_one_letter_code
_entity_poly.pdbx_strand_id
1 'polypeptide(L)'
;MAAKVKDNNMINESYREIRTYLTINDEMKTILVTSAEMNEGKTTTICNLAKCFGELDDIKVILIDCDFKKRGVSRKLGIGNPFGVSDIVFGNKKLDECIQKVEDIDVLPSGGVPNNTSMLLNSKVMKNLVNELREKYDYVFIDSPPICRLNDACIIAQYVDGTVLVNASKEIDSKVAKLTLEKLKKVGANVIGVVLNKFRSEQYNYYSYYSYYGYDDNRKGIFRRKKKKNKHR
;
A
#
# COMPACT_ATOMS: atom_id res chain seq x y z
N MET A 1 -21.30 16.20 3.94
CA MET A 1 -21.23 14.73 3.82
C MET A 1 -20.94 14.27 2.36
N ALA A 2 -21.57 14.82 1.34
CA ALA A 2 -21.39 14.38 -0.06
C ALA A 2 -19.96 14.49 -0.62
N ALA A 3 -19.18 15.52 -0.27
CA ALA A 3 -17.79 15.68 -0.74
C ALA A 3 -16.86 14.59 -0.20
N LYS A 4 -17.01 14.19 1.07
CA LYS A 4 -16.17 13.16 1.71
C LYS A 4 -16.43 11.75 1.17
N VAL A 5 -17.66 11.47 0.77
CA VAL A 5 -18.04 10.18 0.13
C VAL A 5 -17.47 10.10 -1.30
N LYS A 6 -17.46 11.22 -2.03
CA LYS A 6 -16.91 11.29 -3.39
C LYS A 6 -15.39 11.10 -3.39
N ASP A 7 -14.69 11.66 -2.41
CA ASP A 7 -13.24 11.49 -2.24
C ASP A 7 -12.87 10.03 -1.90
N ASN A 8 -13.65 9.35 -1.04
CA ASN A 8 -13.38 7.96 -0.69
C ASN A 8 -13.57 7.01 -1.89
N ASN A 9 -14.58 7.22 -2.73
CA ASN A 9 -14.79 6.40 -3.93
C ASN A 9 -13.63 6.54 -4.93
N MET A 10 -13.10 7.75 -5.13
CA MET A 10 -11.95 7.98 -5.99
C MET A 10 -10.67 7.33 -5.45
N ILE A 11 -10.46 7.38 -4.14
CA ILE A 11 -9.32 6.74 -3.49
C ILE A 11 -9.40 5.22 -3.65
N ASN A 12 -10.56 4.62 -3.42
CA ASN A 12 -10.76 3.18 -3.59
C ASN A 12 -10.54 2.76 -5.05
N GLU A 13 -11.00 3.56 -6.02
CA GLU A 13 -10.76 3.28 -7.44
C GLU A 13 -9.28 3.32 -7.80
N SER A 14 -8.51 4.25 -7.23
CA SER A 14 -7.05 4.30 -7.41
C SER A 14 -6.36 3.03 -6.87
N TYR A 15 -6.83 2.45 -5.75
CA TYR A 15 -6.28 1.18 -5.26
C TYR A 15 -6.66 0.00 -6.16
N ARG A 16 -7.86 -0.02 -6.74
CA ARG A 16 -8.26 -1.04 -7.73
C ARG A 16 -7.42 -0.95 -9.01
N GLU A 17 -7.11 0.27 -9.45
CA GLU A 17 -6.22 0.49 -10.58
C GLU A 17 -4.81 -0.05 -10.28
N ILE A 18 -4.23 0.28 -9.12
CA ILE A 18 -2.93 -0.26 -8.68
C ILE A 18 -2.98 -1.80 -8.62
N ARG A 19 -4.06 -2.37 -8.06
CA ARG A 19 -4.25 -3.82 -8.02
C ARG A 19 -4.20 -4.42 -9.42
N THR A 20 -4.93 -3.85 -10.38
CA THR A 20 -4.93 -4.31 -11.77
C THR A 20 -3.52 -4.36 -12.35
N TYR A 21 -2.68 -3.35 -12.11
CA TYR A 21 -1.29 -3.37 -12.57
C TYR A 21 -0.44 -4.43 -11.87
N LEU A 22 -0.66 -4.68 -10.59
CA LEU A 22 0.10 -5.67 -9.82
C LEU A 22 -0.29 -7.12 -10.17
N THR A 23 -1.50 -7.36 -10.66
CA THR A 23 -2.00 -8.67 -11.07
C THR A 23 -1.66 -9.05 -12.52
N ILE A 24 -0.98 -8.21 -13.28
CA ILE A 24 -0.57 -8.53 -14.68
C ILE A 24 0.46 -9.66 -14.70
N ASN A 25 1.27 -9.79 -13.66
CA ASN A 25 2.29 -10.84 -13.55
C ASN A 25 1.95 -11.78 -12.39
N ASP A 26 1.43 -12.96 -12.70
CA ASP A 26 0.99 -13.97 -11.73
C ASP A 26 2.15 -14.55 -10.86
N GLU A 27 3.40 -14.39 -11.29
CA GLU A 27 4.57 -14.83 -10.51
C GLU A 27 4.92 -13.85 -9.38
N MET A 28 4.38 -12.63 -9.41
CA MET A 28 4.67 -11.57 -8.46
C MET A 28 3.78 -11.70 -7.21
N LYS A 29 4.24 -12.42 -6.22
CA LYS A 29 3.52 -12.68 -4.97
C LYS A 29 3.99 -11.82 -3.80
N THR A 30 5.31 -11.59 -3.66
CA THR A 30 5.89 -10.85 -2.54
C THR A 30 6.19 -9.40 -2.94
N ILE A 31 5.50 -8.44 -2.31
CA ILE A 31 5.55 -7.03 -2.69
C ILE A 31 5.96 -6.18 -1.49
N LEU A 32 7.13 -5.57 -1.58
CA LEU A 32 7.61 -4.57 -0.63
C LEU A 32 7.01 -3.21 -0.96
N VAL A 33 6.50 -2.51 0.04
CA VAL A 33 6.13 -1.10 -0.07
C VAL A 33 7.01 -0.26 0.83
N THR A 34 7.68 0.72 0.25
CA THR A 34 8.59 1.63 0.94
C THR A 34 8.39 3.07 0.48
N SER A 35 9.13 3.99 1.08
CA SER A 35 9.14 5.41 0.72
C SER A 35 10.54 6.00 0.86
N ALA A 36 10.79 7.16 0.29
CA ALA A 36 12.03 7.87 0.49
C ALA A 36 12.12 8.39 1.93
N GLU A 37 11.09 9.11 2.39
CA GLU A 37 11.03 9.78 3.68
C GLU A 37 9.86 9.30 4.53
N MET A 38 9.85 9.75 5.79
CA MET A 38 8.74 9.50 6.71
C MET A 38 7.48 10.26 6.27
N ASN A 39 6.31 9.71 6.64
CA ASN A 39 5.00 10.35 6.45
C ASN A 39 4.55 10.51 4.99
N GLU A 40 5.22 9.88 4.02
CA GLU A 40 4.77 9.86 2.62
C GLU A 40 3.52 9.00 2.40
N GLY A 41 3.09 8.23 3.40
CA GLY A 41 1.86 7.45 3.38
C GLY A 41 2.03 5.98 3.00
N LYS A 42 3.27 5.43 2.99
CA LYS A 42 3.55 4.02 2.67
C LYS A 42 2.64 3.04 3.42
N THR A 43 2.59 3.12 4.75
CA THR A 43 1.77 2.22 5.58
C THR A 43 0.27 2.36 5.29
N THR A 44 -0.22 3.57 5.01
CA THR A 44 -1.61 3.78 4.60
C THR A 44 -1.87 3.14 3.25
N THR A 45 -0.96 3.32 2.30
CA THR A 45 -1.05 2.75 0.97
C THR A 45 -1.08 1.23 1.01
N ILE A 46 -0.14 0.60 1.74
CA ILE A 46 -0.04 -0.86 1.78
C ILE A 46 -1.23 -1.50 2.51
N CYS A 47 -1.72 -0.90 3.62
CA CYS A 47 -2.90 -1.41 4.31
C CYS A 47 -4.15 -1.38 3.42
N ASN A 48 -4.38 -0.28 2.70
CA ASN A 48 -5.53 -0.18 1.80
C ASN A 48 -5.37 -1.10 0.57
N LEU A 49 -4.14 -1.24 0.07
CA LEU A 49 -3.86 -2.15 -1.04
C LEU A 49 -4.10 -3.60 -0.64
N ALA A 50 -3.58 -4.04 0.52
CA ALA A 50 -3.82 -5.39 1.04
C ALA A 50 -5.31 -5.69 1.21
N LYS A 51 -6.09 -4.75 1.78
CA LYS A 51 -7.55 -4.88 1.89
C LYS A 51 -8.21 -4.99 0.51
N CYS A 52 -7.80 -4.14 -0.45
CA CYS A 52 -8.33 -4.17 -1.81
C CYS A 52 -8.07 -5.50 -2.52
N PHE A 53 -6.97 -6.20 -2.22
CA PHE A 53 -6.71 -7.55 -2.69
C PHE A 53 -7.53 -8.60 -1.94
N GLY A 54 -7.73 -8.43 -0.63
CA GLY A 54 -8.55 -9.33 0.19
C GLY A 54 -10.04 -9.31 -0.17
N GLU A 55 -10.52 -8.24 -0.86
CA GLU A 55 -11.88 -8.18 -1.41
C GLU A 55 -12.13 -9.17 -2.57
N LEU A 56 -11.09 -9.79 -3.13
CA LEU A 56 -11.21 -10.75 -4.22
C LEU A 56 -11.56 -12.13 -3.68
N ASP A 57 -12.50 -12.80 -4.32
CA ASP A 57 -12.88 -14.16 -3.99
C ASP A 57 -11.68 -15.11 -4.16
N ASP A 58 -11.53 -16.04 -3.23
CA ASP A 58 -10.50 -17.10 -3.23
C ASP A 58 -9.03 -16.62 -3.18
N ILE A 59 -8.76 -15.34 -2.90
CA ILE A 59 -7.41 -14.78 -2.77
C ILE A 59 -7.01 -14.68 -1.29
N LYS A 60 -5.90 -15.30 -0.93
CA LYS A 60 -5.29 -15.23 0.40
C LYS A 60 -4.21 -14.17 0.45
N VAL A 61 -4.40 -13.19 1.31
CA VAL A 61 -3.49 -12.04 1.47
C VAL A 61 -2.93 -11.99 2.88
N ILE A 62 -1.63 -11.79 3.00
CA ILE A 62 -0.98 -11.44 4.26
C ILE A 62 -0.23 -10.12 4.16
N LEU A 63 -0.38 -9.30 5.21
CA LEU A 63 0.35 -8.04 5.39
C LEU A 63 1.34 -8.16 6.55
N ILE A 64 2.62 -7.94 6.28
CA ILE A 64 3.72 -8.04 7.25
C ILE A 64 4.22 -6.64 7.62
N ASP A 65 4.31 -6.34 8.92
CA ASP A 65 4.91 -5.09 9.42
C ASP A 65 6.40 -5.29 9.73
N CYS A 66 7.28 -4.74 8.89
CA CYS A 66 8.72 -4.71 9.12
C CYS A 66 9.23 -3.31 9.54
N ASP A 67 8.35 -2.36 9.87
CA ASP A 67 8.72 -1.10 10.51
C ASP A 67 8.65 -1.25 12.06
N PHE A 68 9.59 -1.99 12.63
CA PHE A 68 9.63 -2.35 14.05
C PHE A 68 9.53 -1.15 15.00
N LYS A 69 10.04 0.01 14.57
CA LYS A 69 10.04 1.22 15.39
C LYS A 69 8.69 1.91 15.40
N LYS A 70 8.06 2.03 14.24
CA LYS A 70 6.77 2.73 14.11
C LYS A 70 5.57 1.84 14.39
N ARG A 71 5.66 0.54 14.07
CA ARG A 71 4.55 -0.41 14.17
C ARG A 71 3.29 0.15 13.50
N GLY A 72 3.50 0.62 12.27
CA GLY A 72 2.52 1.45 11.57
C GLY A 72 1.26 0.69 11.18
N VAL A 73 1.42 -0.56 10.78
CA VAL A 73 0.33 -1.46 10.38
C VAL A 73 -0.61 -1.72 11.56
N SER A 74 -0.06 -2.13 12.72
CA SER A 74 -0.86 -2.43 13.91
C SER A 74 -1.69 -1.22 14.36
N ARG A 75 -1.09 -0.02 14.39
CA ARG A 75 -1.82 1.22 14.70
C ARG A 75 -2.88 1.58 13.69
N LYS A 76 -2.60 1.38 12.40
CA LYS A 76 -3.53 1.71 11.32
C LYS A 76 -4.74 0.80 11.29
N LEU A 77 -4.55 -0.49 11.61
CA LEU A 77 -5.59 -1.50 11.61
C LEU A 77 -6.27 -1.68 12.98
N GLY A 78 -5.77 -1.00 14.01
CA GLY A 78 -6.35 -1.08 15.37
C GLY A 78 -6.13 -2.43 16.06
N ILE A 79 -5.03 -3.13 15.72
CA ILE A 79 -4.71 -4.45 16.29
C ILE A 79 -3.58 -4.39 17.31
N GLY A 80 -3.51 -5.41 18.19
CA GLY A 80 -2.39 -5.59 19.11
C GLY A 80 -1.08 -5.92 18.38
N ASN A 81 0.03 -5.78 19.09
CA ASN A 81 1.36 -6.15 18.60
C ASN A 81 2.16 -6.90 19.69
N PRO A 82 1.55 -7.91 20.34
CA PRO A 82 2.21 -8.62 21.44
C PRO A 82 3.37 -9.49 20.92
N PHE A 83 3.19 -10.15 19.79
CA PHE A 83 4.15 -11.00 19.10
C PHE A 83 4.08 -10.76 17.59
N GLY A 84 5.17 -11.09 16.88
CA GLY A 84 5.22 -10.88 15.43
C GLY A 84 6.53 -11.36 14.81
N VAL A 85 6.95 -10.67 13.74
CA VAL A 85 8.13 -11.02 12.94
C VAL A 85 9.38 -11.24 13.81
N SER A 86 9.66 -10.35 14.77
CA SER A 86 10.84 -10.48 15.63
C SER A 86 10.80 -11.75 16.48
N ASP A 87 9.64 -12.09 17.01
CA ASP A 87 9.49 -13.25 17.90
C ASP A 87 9.66 -14.56 17.14
N ILE A 88 9.18 -14.62 15.89
CA ILE A 88 9.39 -15.76 15.00
C ILE A 88 10.87 -15.91 14.64
N VAL A 89 11.52 -14.81 14.24
CA VAL A 89 12.91 -14.85 13.80
C VAL A 89 13.87 -15.21 14.94
N PHE A 90 13.55 -14.81 16.16
CA PHE A 90 14.31 -15.22 17.36
C PHE A 90 13.92 -16.60 17.91
N GLY A 91 12.94 -17.30 17.32
CA GLY A 91 12.49 -18.61 17.75
C GLY A 91 11.64 -18.63 19.01
N ASN A 92 11.11 -17.47 19.45
CA ASN A 92 10.28 -17.35 20.63
C ASN A 92 8.83 -17.76 20.39
N LYS A 93 8.37 -17.69 19.13
CA LYS A 93 6.99 -17.96 18.71
C LYS A 93 6.94 -18.65 17.36
N LYS A 94 5.87 -19.43 17.14
CA LYS A 94 5.53 -19.99 15.82
C LYS A 94 4.71 -18.98 15.02
N LEU A 95 4.70 -19.13 13.70
CA LEU A 95 3.97 -18.26 12.78
C LEU A 95 2.49 -18.14 13.15
N ASP A 96 1.81 -19.27 13.35
CA ASP A 96 0.36 -19.32 13.64
C ASP A 96 -0.03 -18.64 14.97
N GLU A 97 0.93 -18.48 15.91
CA GLU A 97 0.70 -17.75 17.16
C GLU A 97 0.77 -16.23 17.00
N CYS A 98 1.31 -15.74 15.88
CA CYS A 98 1.57 -14.33 15.63
C CYS A 98 0.61 -13.71 14.62
N ILE A 99 0.01 -14.50 13.73
CA ILE A 99 -0.92 -14.02 12.71
C ILE A 99 -2.22 -13.57 13.36
N GLN A 100 -2.73 -12.42 12.92
CA GLN A 100 -4.04 -11.87 13.32
C GLN A 100 -4.91 -11.67 12.08
N LYS A 101 -6.17 -12.10 12.16
CA LYS A 101 -7.15 -11.88 11.09
C LYS A 101 -7.75 -10.49 11.21
N VAL A 102 -7.77 -9.74 10.11
CA VAL A 102 -8.37 -8.40 10.03
C VAL A 102 -9.21 -8.32 8.76
N GLU A 103 -10.53 -8.32 8.90
CA GLU A 103 -11.42 -8.39 7.74
C GLU A 103 -11.06 -9.62 6.87
N ASP A 104 -10.76 -9.42 5.60
CA ASP A 104 -10.46 -10.48 4.64
C ASP A 104 -8.95 -10.74 4.48
N ILE A 105 -8.08 -10.12 5.30
CA ILE A 105 -6.63 -10.31 5.24
C ILE A 105 -6.07 -10.86 6.55
N ASP A 106 -4.95 -11.56 6.44
CA ASP A 106 -4.10 -11.91 7.56
C ASP A 106 -3.03 -10.84 7.77
N VAL A 107 -2.67 -10.60 9.03
CA VAL A 107 -1.67 -9.60 9.39
C VAL A 107 -0.64 -10.22 10.32
N LEU A 108 0.63 -10.09 9.96
CA LEU A 108 1.75 -10.44 10.81
C LEU A 108 2.38 -9.16 11.36
N PRO A 109 2.12 -8.82 12.65
CA PRO A 109 2.69 -7.64 13.28
C PRO A 109 4.22 -7.72 13.37
N SER A 110 4.87 -6.61 13.68
CA SER A 110 6.33 -6.57 13.84
C SER A 110 6.83 -7.30 15.10
N GLY A 111 6.02 -7.35 16.16
CA GLY A 111 6.46 -7.86 17.45
C GLY A 111 7.34 -6.88 18.23
N GLY A 112 8.29 -7.37 19.02
CA GLY A 112 9.24 -6.57 19.75
C GLY A 112 10.20 -5.77 18.86
N VAL A 113 10.81 -4.69 19.39
CA VAL A 113 11.85 -3.94 18.66
C VAL A 113 13.19 -4.66 18.82
N PRO A 114 13.79 -5.21 17.76
CA PRO A 114 15.10 -5.86 17.87
C PRO A 114 16.22 -4.83 18.05
N ASN A 115 17.30 -5.22 18.72
CA ASN A 115 18.48 -4.38 18.89
C ASN A 115 19.14 -4.04 17.53
N ASN A 116 19.06 -4.95 16.57
CA ASN A 116 19.60 -4.77 15.23
C ASN A 116 18.60 -5.28 14.18
N THR A 117 17.79 -4.36 13.63
CA THR A 117 16.76 -4.65 12.62
C THR A 117 17.37 -5.17 11.33
N SER A 118 18.47 -4.60 10.87
CA SER A 118 19.13 -4.99 9.62
C SER A 118 19.69 -6.42 9.69
N MET A 119 20.24 -6.82 10.85
CA MET A 119 20.71 -8.19 11.07
C MET A 119 19.54 -9.19 11.04
N LEU A 120 18.43 -8.85 11.71
CA LEU A 120 17.21 -9.66 11.72
C LEU A 120 16.68 -9.85 10.29
N LEU A 121 16.49 -8.75 9.55
CA LEU A 121 15.94 -8.78 8.19
C LEU A 121 16.84 -9.50 7.18
N ASN A 122 18.16 -9.48 7.37
CA ASN A 122 19.10 -10.20 6.50
C ASN A 122 19.30 -11.66 6.90
N SER A 123 18.71 -12.10 8.00
CA SER A 123 18.88 -13.49 8.50
C SER A 123 18.28 -14.52 7.54
N LYS A 124 18.84 -15.72 7.55
CA LYS A 124 18.28 -16.87 6.80
C LYS A 124 16.86 -17.22 7.27
N VAL A 125 16.59 -17.04 8.58
CA VAL A 125 15.27 -17.30 9.16
C VAL A 125 14.22 -16.35 8.59
N MET A 126 14.52 -15.04 8.47
CA MET A 126 13.61 -14.07 7.87
C MET A 126 13.33 -14.39 6.39
N LYS A 127 14.36 -14.72 5.63
CA LYS A 127 14.20 -15.09 4.20
C LYS A 127 13.35 -16.36 4.05
N ASN A 128 13.57 -17.34 4.91
CA ASN A 128 12.75 -18.57 4.93
C ASN A 128 11.30 -18.27 5.32
N LEU A 129 11.06 -17.38 6.27
CA LEU A 129 9.72 -16.93 6.66
C LEU A 129 8.97 -16.32 5.46
N VAL A 130 9.61 -15.42 4.71
CA VAL A 130 8.99 -14.81 3.52
C VAL A 130 8.71 -15.88 2.45
N ASN A 131 9.63 -16.82 2.23
CA ASN A 131 9.41 -17.92 1.29
C ASN A 131 8.26 -18.84 1.75
N GLU A 132 8.17 -19.18 3.03
CA GLU A 132 7.05 -19.95 3.58
C GLU A 132 5.70 -19.25 3.35
N LEU A 133 5.66 -17.94 3.58
CA LEU A 133 4.45 -17.15 3.35
C LEU A 133 4.11 -17.04 1.86
N ARG A 134 5.10 -16.95 0.98
CA ARG A 134 4.92 -16.95 -0.48
C ARG A 134 4.25 -18.24 -0.99
N GLU A 135 4.49 -19.37 -0.33
CA GLU A 135 3.83 -20.65 -0.68
C GLU A 135 2.41 -20.77 -0.10
N LYS A 136 2.13 -20.11 1.03
CA LYS A 136 0.83 -20.20 1.73
C LYS A 136 -0.19 -19.16 1.25
N TYR A 137 0.26 -18.03 0.70
CA TYR A 137 -0.56 -16.90 0.31
C TYR A 137 -0.39 -16.58 -1.18
N ASP A 138 -1.44 -16.04 -1.77
CA ASP A 138 -1.39 -15.54 -3.14
C ASP A 138 -0.64 -14.20 -3.22
N TYR A 139 -0.80 -13.36 -2.18
CA TYR A 139 -0.08 -12.10 -2.05
C TYR A 139 0.47 -11.88 -0.64
N VAL A 140 1.75 -11.50 -0.57
CA VAL A 140 2.48 -11.15 0.65
C VAL A 140 2.92 -9.70 0.54
N PHE A 141 2.25 -8.80 1.24
CA PHE A 141 2.60 -7.39 1.30
C PHE A 141 3.52 -7.12 2.50
N ILE A 142 4.61 -6.37 2.31
CA ILE A 142 5.59 -6.07 3.36
C ILE A 142 5.73 -4.56 3.52
N ASP A 143 5.32 -4.01 4.67
CA ASP A 143 5.58 -2.61 5.06
C ASP A 143 6.99 -2.49 5.63
N SER A 144 7.72 -1.45 5.27
CA SER A 144 9.10 -1.22 5.71
C SER A 144 9.34 0.22 6.15
N PRO A 145 10.40 0.51 6.90
CA PRO A 145 10.79 1.89 7.16
C PRO A 145 11.27 2.61 5.89
N PRO A 146 11.34 3.97 5.89
CA PRO A 146 11.78 4.75 4.74
C PRO A 146 13.28 4.56 4.45
N ILE A 147 13.64 4.55 3.16
CA ILE A 147 14.99 4.21 2.65
C ILE A 147 16.04 5.25 3.04
N CYS A 148 15.70 6.54 3.12
CA CYS A 148 16.67 7.58 3.43
C CYS A 148 17.19 7.49 4.87
N ARG A 149 16.46 6.80 5.73
CA ARG A 149 16.80 6.68 7.16
C ARG A 149 17.45 5.37 7.54
N LEU A 150 17.04 4.28 6.91
CA LEU A 150 17.47 2.91 7.25
C LEU A 150 17.67 2.10 5.98
N ASN A 151 18.60 1.15 6.02
CA ASN A 151 18.83 0.23 4.90
C ASN A 151 17.86 -0.96 4.90
N ASP A 152 16.95 -1.05 5.86
CA ASP A 152 16.05 -2.18 6.08
C ASP A 152 15.21 -2.50 4.84
N ALA A 153 14.63 -1.48 4.18
CA ALA A 153 13.90 -1.66 2.92
C ALA A 153 14.81 -2.18 1.80
N CYS A 154 16.05 -1.74 1.72
CA CYS A 154 17.02 -2.22 0.72
C CYS A 154 17.41 -3.69 0.96
N ILE A 155 17.40 -4.15 2.20
CA ILE A 155 17.65 -5.56 2.55
C ILE A 155 16.47 -6.42 2.11
N ILE A 156 15.24 -6.02 2.45
CA ILE A 156 14.02 -6.74 2.07
C ILE A 156 13.88 -6.81 0.55
N ALA A 157 14.16 -5.71 -0.15
CA ALA A 157 14.04 -5.60 -1.60
C ALA A 157 14.89 -6.62 -2.39
N GLN A 158 15.90 -7.24 -1.76
CA GLN A 158 16.76 -8.24 -2.41
C GLN A 158 16.12 -9.63 -2.52
N TYR A 159 15.06 -9.91 -1.76
CA TYR A 159 14.46 -11.25 -1.69
C TYR A 159 12.93 -11.25 -1.84
N VAL A 160 12.37 -10.16 -2.37
CA VAL A 160 10.96 -10.04 -2.76
C VAL A 160 10.83 -9.95 -4.28
N ASP A 161 9.65 -10.29 -4.82
CA ASP A 161 9.40 -10.28 -6.25
C ASP A 161 9.30 -8.85 -6.82
N GLY A 162 8.75 -7.91 -6.03
CA GLY A 162 8.57 -6.53 -6.46
C GLY A 162 8.66 -5.50 -5.34
N THR A 163 9.05 -4.28 -5.70
CA THR A 163 9.11 -3.13 -4.79
C THR A 163 8.30 -1.98 -5.35
N VAL A 164 7.38 -1.46 -4.56
CA VAL A 164 6.60 -0.24 -4.84
C VAL A 164 7.16 0.90 -4.01
N LEU A 165 7.50 2.02 -4.66
CA LEU A 165 7.94 3.24 -4.00
C LEU A 165 6.77 4.20 -3.85
N VAL A 166 6.46 4.61 -2.62
CA VAL A 166 5.42 5.62 -2.33
C VAL A 166 6.07 6.97 -2.11
N ASN A 167 5.68 7.96 -2.89
CA ASN A 167 6.14 9.34 -2.78
C ASN A 167 4.96 10.28 -2.52
N ALA A 168 5.13 11.22 -1.59
CA ALA A 168 4.14 12.27 -1.37
C ALA A 168 4.29 13.39 -2.40
N SER A 169 3.20 13.70 -3.11
CA SER A 169 3.16 14.80 -4.07
C SER A 169 3.55 16.12 -3.41
N LYS A 170 4.48 16.88 -4.03
CA LYS A 170 4.96 18.19 -3.58
C LYS A 170 5.71 18.23 -2.24
N GLU A 171 5.85 17.11 -1.55
CA GLU A 171 6.56 17.03 -0.27
C GLU A 171 7.99 16.47 -0.46
N ILE A 172 8.24 15.76 -1.56
CA ILE A 172 9.55 15.18 -1.86
C ILE A 172 10.29 15.98 -2.93
N ASP A 173 11.57 16.24 -2.68
CA ASP A 173 12.48 16.74 -3.70
C ASP A 173 12.73 15.65 -4.75
N SER A 174 12.63 16.01 -6.02
CA SER A 174 12.89 15.11 -7.15
C SER A 174 14.29 14.47 -7.10
N LYS A 175 15.28 15.16 -6.53
CA LYS A 175 16.63 14.61 -6.30
C LYS A 175 16.61 13.49 -5.28
N VAL A 176 15.85 13.64 -4.18
CA VAL A 176 15.70 12.60 -3.14
C VAL A 176 14.99 11.38 -3.71
N ALA A 177 13.92 11.57 -4.51
CA ALA A 177 13.24 10.48 -5.20
C ALA A 177 14.18 9.70 -6.13
N LYS A 178 15.01 10.41 -6.94
CA LYS A 178 16.02 9.79 -7.82
C LYS A 178 17.07 9.02 -7.03
N LEU A 179 17.64 9.60 -5.97
CA LEU A 179 18.61 8.93 -5.12
C LEU A 179 18.03 7.67 -4.46
N THR A 180 16.77 7.71 -4.07
CA THR A 180 16.05 6.55 -3.50
C THR A 180 15.95 5.43 -4.53
N LEU A 181 15.55 5.76 -5.76
CA LEU A 181 15.46 4.80 -6.85
C LEU A 181 16.82 4.21 -7.20
N GLU A 182 17.88 5.03 -7.22
CA GLU A 182 19.26 4.57 -7.43
C GLU A 182 19.74 3.62 -6.33
N LYS A 183 19.40 3.89 -5.05
CA LYS A 183 19.71 2.99 -3.95
C LYS A 183 19.05 1.62 -4.13
N LEU A 184 17.75 1.59 -4.50
CA LEU A 184 17.05 0.36 -4.79
C LEU A 184 17.67 -0.41 -5.95
N LYS A 185 18.00 0.27 -7.05
CA LYS A 185 18.65 -0.34 -8.21
C LYS A 185 20.02 -0.93 -7.86
N LYS A 186 20.83 -0.24 -7.03
CA LYS A 186 22.16 -0.72 -6.60
C LYS A 186 22.13 -2.02 -5.82
N VAL A 187 21.02 -2.33 -5.12
CA VAL A 187 20.85 -3.58 -4.39
C VAL A 187 20.10 -4.65 -5.20
N GLY A 188 19.86 -4.40 -6.49
CA GLY A 188 19.18 -5.34 -7.38
C GLY A 188 17.67 -5.43 -7.18
N ALA A 189 17.06 -4.42 -6.52
CA ALA A 189 15.62 -4.41 -6.29
C ALA A 189 14.84 -4.32 -7.61
N ASN A 190 13.82 -5.15 -7.76
CA ASN A 190 12.84 -5.05 -8.84
C ASN A 190 11.82 -3.96 -8.51
N VAL A 191 12.06 -2.72 -8.94
CA VAL A 191 11.11 -1.61 -8.72
C VAL A 191 10.02 -1.67 -9.79
N ILE A 192 8.83 -2.11 -9.38
CA ILE A 192 7.69 -2.36 -10.27
C ILE A 192 6.78 -1.14 -10.47
N GLY A 193 6.91 -0.13 -9.62
CA GLY A 193 6.11 1.08 -9.77
C GLY A 193 6.36 2.13 -8.70
N VAL A 194 5.77 3.31 -8.94
CA VAL A 194 5.77 4.44 -8.01
C VAL A 194 4.32 4.88 -7.79
N VAL A 195 3.91 4.97 -6.52
CA VAL A 195 2.62 5.53 -6.12
C VAL A 195 2.82 6.99 -5.70
N LEU A 196 2.18 7.91 -6.42
CA LEU A 196 2.15 9.31 -6.05
C LEU A 196 0.99 9.56 -5.08
N ASN A 197 1.31 9.61 -3.78
CA ASN A 197 0.34 9.83 -2.72
C ASN A 197 0.12 11.33 -2.43
N LYS A 198 -0.95 11.67 -1.70
CA LYS A 198 -1.33 13.05 -1.33
C LYS A 198 -1.49 13.99 -2.54
N PHE A 199 -1.76 13.43 -3.69
CA PHE A 199 -2.01 14.20 -4.90
C PHE A 199 -3.37 14.91 -4.81
N ARG A 200 -3.40 16.22 -5.09
CA ARG A 200 -4.63 17.02 -5.16
C ARG A 200 -4.93 17.33 -6.62
N SER A 201 -6.05 16.84 -7.10
CA SER A 201 -6.47 16.95 -8.50
C SER A 201 -6.78 18.39 -8.97
N GLU A 202 -7.02 19.32 -8.04
CA GLU A 202 -7.39 20.71 -8.35
C GLU A 202 -6.36 21.49 -9.20
N GLN A 203 -5.15 20.97 -9.35
CA GLN A 203 -4.05 21.63 -10.05
C GLN A 203 -3.70 21.01 -11.41
N TYR A 204 -4.33 19.93 -11.78
CA TYR A 204 -4.23 19.35 -13.13
C TYR A 204 -5.65 19.13 -13.63
N ASN A 205 -5.91 19.49 -14.88
CA ASN A 205 -7.15 19.19 -15.60
C ASN A 205 -7.35 17.68 -15.80
N TYR A 206 -7.07 16.87 -14.75
CA TYR A 206 -7.26 15.43 -14.71
C TYR A 206 -8.74 15.07 -14.77
N TYR A 207 -9.62 16.00 -14.37
CA TYR A 207 -11.08 15.85 -14.50
C TYR A 207 -11.57 15.70 -15.94
N SER A 208 -10.83 16.19 -16.95
CA SER A 208 -11.24 16.02 -18.34
C SER A 208 -11.05 14.56 -18.82
N TYR A 209 -10.10 13.82 -18.26
CA TYR A 209 -9.85 12.44 -18.66
C TYR A 209 -10.86 11.46 -18.04
N TYR A 210 -11.21 11.64 -16.77
CA TYR A 210 -12.21 10.81 -16.08
C TYR A 210 -13.65 11.20 -16.43
N SER A 211 -13.95 12.44 -16.80
CA SER A 211 -15.28 12.81 -17.29
C SER A 211 -15.59 12.24 -18.68
N TYR A 212 -14.57 11.84 -19.44
CA TYR A 212 -14.74 11.20 -20.73
C TYR A 212 -15.10 9.70 -20.63
N TYR A 213 -14.71 9.04 -19.53
CA TYR A 213 -15.07 7.67 -19.19
C TYR A 213 -16.09 7.59 -18.05
N GLY A 214 -16.64 8.75 -17.63
CA GLY A 214 -17.51 8.85 -16.46
C GLY A 214 -18.89 8.26 -16.72
N TYR A 215 -19.26 7.36 -15.87
CA TYR A 215 -20.64 6.96 -15.60
C TYR A 215 -21.48 8.20 -15.31
N ASP A 216 -22.28 8.59 -16.27
CA ASP A 216 -23.34 9.59 -16.14
C ASP A 216 -24.56 8.95 -15.47
N ASP A 217 -24.53 8.87 -14.14
CA ASP A 217 -25.63 8.33 -13.33
C ASP A 217 -26.50 9.46 -12.79
N ASN A 218 -26.95 10.37 -13.69
CA ASN A 218 -27.94 11.39 -13.35
C ASN A 218 -28.91 11.65 -14.49
N ARG A 219 -29.61 10.59 -14.96
CA ARG A 219 -30.86 10.78 -15.68
C ARG A 219 -32.03 10.83 -14.71
N LYS A 220 -32.26 11.97 -14.06
CA LYS A 220 -33.61 12.37 -13.64
C LYS A 220 -33.85 13.79 -14.15
N GLY A 221 -34.52 13.81 -15.29
CA GLY A 221 -34.97 15.01 -15.93
C GLY A 221 -35.93 15.81 -15.07
N ILE A 222 -35.73 17.12 -15.06
CA ILE A 222 -36.78 18.06 -14.73
C ILE A 222 -36.96 18.98 -15.94
N PHE A 223 -37.87 18.57 -16.80
CA PHE A 223 -38.47 19.46 -17.77
C PHE A 223 -39.25 20.54 -17.01
N ARG A 224 -38.65 21.70 -16.78
CA ARG A 224 -39.40 22.89 -16.39
C ARG A 224 -39.79 23.67 -17.66
N ARG A 225 -41.04 23.42 -18.12
CA ARG A 225 -41.71 24.27 -19.11
C ARG A 225 -41.76 25.70 -18.60
N LYS A 226 -41.06 26.61 -19.29
CA LYS A 226 -41.30 28.07 -19.18
C LYS A 226 -42.59 28.42 -19.90
N LYS A 227 -43.66 28.72 -19.14
CA LYS A 227 -44.84 29.41 -19.67
C LYS A 227 -44.46 30.86 -20.08
N LYS A 228 -44.52 31.14 -21.39
CA LYS A 228 -44.57 32.50 -21.91
C LYS A 228 -45.87 33.16 -21.46
N LYS A 229 -45.80 34.22 -20.68
CA LYS A 229 -46.91 35.15 -20.49
C LYS A 229 -46.82 36.21 -21.59
N ASN A 230 -47.71 36.15 -22.57
CA ASN A 230 -48.11 37.27 -23.41
C ASN A 230 -48.86 38.27 -22.54
N LYS A 231 -48.42 39.51 -22.54
CA LYS A 231 -49.23 40.67 -22.20
C LYS A 231 -49.32 41.55 -23.43
N HIS A 232 -50.49 41.56 -24.02
CA HIS A 232 -51.01 42.65 -24.80
C HIS A 232 -51.71 43.60 -23.83
N ARG A 233 -51.36 44.76 -23.87
CA ARG A 233 -51.91 46.13 -23.89
C ARG A 233 -51.12 47.07 -23.05
#